data_8366a0661f3eb145161f2ac7e7e8242b
#
_entry.id   8366a0661f3eb145161f2ac7e7e8242b
#
_cell.length_a   1.000
_cell.length_b   1.000
_cell.length_c   1.000
_cell.angle_alpha   90.00
_cell.angle_beta   90.00
_cell.angle_gamma   90.00
#
_symmetry.space_group_name_H-M   'P 1'
#
loop_
_entity.id
_entity.type
_entity.pdbx_description
1 polymer ?
#
loop_
_entity_poly.entity_id
_entity_poly.type
_entity_poly.pdbx_seq_one_letter_code
_entity_poly.pdbx_strand_id
1 'polypeptide(L)'
;DKLLAEIRDNLKPYIEKHYSVLPGRNNQAVAGLSMGGRSALHVGINLIDDFAYMGAFTPAVGVLPYDMEDGLFTKSTLKIPAKYKKNTLIMILKGDDDGVVKEWPQEYSKALQKNGIEHVYYTTPGGHDFNVWKKGLHDFAGRIFK
;
A
#
# COMPACT_ATOMS: atom_id res chain seq x y z
N ASP A 1 -11.26 13.68 0.65
CA ASP A 1 -10.49 13.08 -0.47
C ASP A 1 -11.44 12.31 -1.38
N LYS A 2 -11.46 12.65 -2.68
CA LYS A 2 -12.39 12.05 -3.66
C LYS A 2 -12.14 10.56 -3.86
N LEU A 3 -10.89 10.10 -3.86
CA LEU A 3 -10.55 8.70 -4.04
C LEU A 3 -11.07 7.85 -2.87
N LEU A 4 -10.86 8.30 -1.65
CA LEU A 4 -11.34 7.59 -0.46
C LEU A 4 -12.86 7.50 -0.43
N ALA A 5 -13.54 8.61 -0.75
CA ALA A 5 -14.99 8.66 -0.82
C ALA A 5 -15.53 7.73 -1.92
N GLU A 6 -14.92 7.73 -3.12
CA GLU A 6 -15.34 6.87 -4.22
C GLU A 6 -15.22 5.38 -3.86
N ILE A 7 -14.13 4.98 -3.22
CA ILE A 7 -13.94 3.57 -2.82
C ILE A 7 -14.93 3.18 -1.72
N ARG A 8 -15.06 4.00 -0.68
CA ARG A 8 -15.87 3.69 0.50
C ARG A 8 -17.37 3.76 0.21
N ASP A 9 -17.80 4.81 -0.49
CA ASP A 9 -19.22 5.17 -0.58
C ASP A 9 -19.90 4.63 -1.86
N ASN A 10 -19.11 4.33 -2.91
CA ASN A 10 -19.62 3.89 -4.20
C ASN A 10 -19.11 2.51 -4.60
N LEU A 11 -17.79 2.36 -4.82
CA LEU A 11 -17.23 1.13 -5.39
C LEU A 11 -17.44 -0.09 -4.48
N LYS A 12 -17.05 0.01 -3.21
CA LYS A 12 -17.17 -1.10 -2.27
C LYS A 12 -18.63 -1.54 -2.07
N PRO A 13 -19.59 -0.66 -1.77
CA PRO A 13 -21.01 -1.05 -1.66
C PRO A 13 -21.57 -1.62 -2.96
N TYR A 14 -21.15 -1.12 -4.12
CA TYR A 14 -21.57 -1.66 -5.41
C TYR A 14 -21.11 -3.10 -5.59
N ILE A 15 -19.83 -3.39 -5.32
CA ILE A 15 -19.26 -4.74 -5.44
C ILE A 15 -19.96 -5.71 -4.45
N GLU A 16 -20.12 -5.31 -3.20
CA GLU A 16 -20.75 -6.14 -2.18
C GLU A 16 -22.23 -6.45 -2.50
N LYS A 17 -22.92 -5.54 -3.19
CA LYS A 17 -24.31 -5.72 -3.61
C LYS A 17 -24.47 -6.62 -4.84
N HIS A 18 -23.52 -6.58 -5.80
CA HIS A 18 -23.67 -7.19 -7.12
C HIS A 18 -22.88 -8.48 -7.31
N TYR A 19 -21.92 -8.77 -6.42
CA TYR A 19 -21.05 -9.93 -6.52
C TYR A 19 -21.03 -10.70 -5.20
N SER A 20 -20.84 -12.01 -5.30
CA SER A 20 -20.66 -12.88 -4.14
C SER A 20 -19.23 -12.71 -3.59
N VAL A 21 -19.06 -11.77 -2.66
CA VAL A 21 -17.80 -11.49 -1.99
C VAL A 21 -17.96 -11.68 -0.48
N LEU A 22 -16.86 -12.03 0.18
CA LEU A 22 -16.83 -12.10 1.64
C LEU A 22 -16.66 -10.68 2.22
N PRO A 23 -17.54 -10.28 3.15
CA PRO A 23 -17.42 -8.97 3.79
C PRO A 23 -16.30 -8.94 4.83
N GLY A 24 -15.94 -7.72 5.24
CA GLY A 24 -15.00 -7.47 6.33
C GLY A 24 -13.54 -7.31 5.87
N ARG A 25 -12.79 -6.57 6.66
CA ARG A 25 -11.43 -6.13 6.32
C ARG A 25 -10.45 -7.28 6.04
N ASN A 26 -10.59 -8.41 6.70
CA ASN A 26 -9.72 -9.58 6.52
C ASN A 26 -9.94 -10.29 5.16
N ASN A 27 -10.97 -9.92 4.44
CA ASN A 27 -11.29 -10.43 3.11
C ASN A 27 -11.08 -9.37 2.02
N GLN A 28 -10.45 -8.25 2.36
CA GLN A 28 -10.25 -7.14 1.44
C GLN A 28 -8.78 -6.71 1.42
N ALA A 29 -8.26 -6.54 0.21
CA ALA A 29 -6.91 -6.10 -0.05
C ALA A 29 -6.92 -4.95 -1.05
N VAL A 30 -5.93 -4.07 -0.94
CA VAL A 30 -5.66 -3.03 -1.93
C VAL A 30 -4.20 -3.12 -2.36
N ALA A 31 -3.96 -3.12 -3.65
CA ALA A 31 -2.59 -3.16 -4.18
C ALA A 31 -2.48 -2.33 -5.45
N GLY A 32 -1.27 -1.91 -5.75
CA GLY A 32 -0.98 -1.16 -6.96
C GLY A 32 0.52 -0.99 -7.22
N LEU A 33 0.82 -0.59 -8.44
CA LEU A 33 2.18 -0.29 -8.88
C LEU A 33 2.36 1.22 -9.11
N SER A 34 3.56 1.75 -8.93
CA SER A 34 3.90 3.14 -9.19
C SER A 34 2.93 4.14 -8.52
N MET A 35 2.21 4.96 -9.27
CA MET A 35 1.14 5.83 -8.76
C MET A 35 0.06 5.03 -8.02
N GLY A 36 -0.29 3.83 -8.53
CA GLY A 36 -1.21 2.91 -7.87
C GLY A 36 -0.67 2.37 -6.55
N GLY A 37 0.64 2.17 -6.43
CA GLY A 37 1.29 1.80 -5.16
C GLY A 37 1.19 2.90 -4.10
N ARG A 38 1.39 4.16 -4.50
CA ARG A 38 1.12 5.32 -3.65
C ARG A 38 -0.33 5.37 -3.20
N SER A 39 -1.26 5.17 -4.14
CA SER A 39 -2.70 5.15 -3.87
C SER A 39 -3.09 3.98 -2.96
N ALA A 40 -2.49 2.81 -3.12
CA ALA A 40 -2.76 1.65 -2.28
C ALA A 40 -2.40 1.91 -0.81
N LEU A 41 -1.25 2.55 -0.54
CA LEU A 41 -0.89 2.98 0.82
C LEU A 41 -1.87 4.03 1.36
N HIS A 42 -2.24 5.00 0.53
CA HIS A 42 -3.19 6.04 0.91
C HIS A 42 -4.56 5.47 1.30
N VAL A 43 -5.11 4.64 0.42
CA VAL A 43 -6.41 3.99 0.64
C VAL A 43 -6.37 3.05 1.84
N GLY A 44 -5.41 2.15 1.88
CA GLY A 44 -5.34 1.12 2.92
C GLY A 44 -5.14 1.69 4.33
N ILE A 45 -4.33 2.74 4.48
CA ILE A 45 -4.10 3.38 5.79
C ILE A 45 -5.29 4.22 6.22
N ASN A 46 -5.90 5.00 5.33
CA ASN A 46 -7.04 5.85 5.66
C ASN A 46 -8.36 5.07 5.78
N LEU A 47 -8.51 3.96 5.05
CA LEU A 47 -9.65 3.05 5.15
C LEU A 47 -9.25 1.73 5.85
N ILE A 48 -8.48 1.85 6.93
CA ILE A 48 -7.95 0.69 7.66
C ILE A 48 -9.02 -0.24 8.24
N ASP A 49 -10.21 0.28 8.50
CA ASP A 49 -11.37 -0.50 8.93
C ASP A 49 -11.92 -1.40 7.79
N ASP A 50 -11.55 -1.14 6.54
CA ASP A 50 -11.98 -1.88 5.35
C ASP A 50 -10.91 -2.81 4.78
N PHE A 51 -9.61 -2.49 4.94
CA PHE A 51 -8.53 -3.22 4.29
C PHE A 51 -7.50 -3.77 5.29
N ALA A 52 -7.30 -5.09 5.30
CA ALA A 52 -6.25 -5.72 6.11
C ALA A 52 -4.91 -5.87 5.36
N TYR A 53 -4.91 -5.77 4.03
CA TYR A 53 -3.75 -6.06 3.20
C TYR A 53 -3.48 -4.94 2.21
N MET A 54 -2.25 -4.44 2.20
CA MET A 54 -1.79 -3.36 1.34
C MET A 54 -0.52 -3.77 0.60
N GLY A 55 -0.57 -3.76 -0.73
CA GLY A 55 0.58 -4.05 -1.60
C GLY A 55 0.97 -2.81 -2.40
N ALA A 56 2.20 -2.33 -2.20
CA ALA A 56 2.74 -1.17 -2.92
C ALA A 56 4.01 -1.58 -3.69
N PHE A 57 3.86 -1.73 -5.00
CA PHE A 57 4.96 -2.17 -5.87
C PHE A 57 5.59 -0.95 -6.54
N THR A 58 6.86 -0.68 -6.22
CA THR A 58 7.57 0.52 -6.64
C THR A 58 6.72 1.80 -6.44
N PRO A 59 6.21 2.06 -5.23
CA PRO A 59 5.30 3.17 -5.00
C PRO A 59 5.95 4.51 -5.37
N ALA A 60 5.18 5.34 -6.09
CA ALA A 60 5.62 6.65 -6.54
C ALA A 60 5.91 7.60 -5.37
N VAL A 61 6.67 8.66 -5.65
CA VAL A 61 6.91 9.76 -4.72
C VAL A 61 5.61 10.42 -4.24
N GLY A 62 5.65 11.09 -3.09
CA GLY A 62 4.50 11.83 -2.55
C GLY A 62 3.69 11.06 -1.49
N VAL A 63 4.11 9.86 -1.08
CA VAL A 63 3.60 9.27 0.18
C VAL A 63 4.06 10.11 1.37
N LEU A 64 5.34 10.46 1.39
CA LEU A 64 5.94 11.45 2.29
C LEU A 64 6.26 12.73 1.53
N PRO A 65 6.44 13.88 2.21
CA PRO A 65 6.82 15.13 1.56
C PRO A 65 8.10 14.98 0.74
N TYR A 66 8.15 15.58 -0.45
CA TYR A 66 9.33 15.61 -1.32
C TYR A 66 9.34 16.89 -2.16
N ASP A 67 10.54 17.38 -2.51
CA ASP A 67 10.73 18.55 -3.40
C ASP A 67 9.82 19.75 -3.09
N MET A 68 9.67 20.11 -1.81
CA MET A 68 8.80 21.17 -1.32
C MET A 68 7.28 20.92 -1.49
N GLU A 69 6.89 19.74 -1.97
CA GLU A 69 5.49 19.30 -2.05
C GLU A 69 5.08 18.55 -0.77
N ASP A 70 3.85 18.76 -0.34
CA ASP A 70 3.26 18.01 0.75
C ASP A 70 3.04 16.55 0.34
N GLY A 71 3.34 15.62 1.24
CA GLY A 71 3.02 14.20 1.06
C GLY A 71 1.60 13.87 1.48
N LEU A 72 1.14 12.67 1.13
CA LEU A 72 -0.11 12.11 1.66
C LEU A 72 -0.07 11.93 3.18
N PHE A 73 1.13 11.69 3.68
CA PHE A 73 1.43 11.54 5.11
C PHE A 73 2.71 12.30 5.45
N THR A 74 2.86 12.63 6.73
CA THR A 74 4.16 13.00 7.30
C THR A 74 4.86 11.75 7.84
N LYS A 75 6.14 11.87 8.21
CA LYS A 75 6.88 10.76 8.86
C LYS A 75 6.21 10.26 10.14
N SER A 76 5.50 11.12 10.86
CA SER A 76 4.80 10.77 12.11
C SER A 76 3.38 10.25 11.90
N THR A 77 2.75 10.55 10.77
CA THR A 77 1.38 10.13 10.45
C THR A 77 1.30 8.90 9.55
N LEU A 78 2.42 8.46 8.95
CA LEU A 78 2.50 7.21 8.19
C LEU A 78 2.50 6.03 9.18
N LYS A 79 1.33 5.72 9.71
CA LYS A 79 1.11 4.67 10.71
C LYS A 79 -0.34 4.19 10.70
N ILE A 80 -0.57 3.08 11.38
CA ILE A 80 -1.91 2.52 11.60
C ILE A 80 -2.23 2.48 13.09
N PRO A 81 -3.53 2.47 13.48
CA PRO A 81 -3.92 2.35 14.88
C PRO A 81 -3.38 1.07 15.52
N ALA A 82 -3.06 1.14 16.82
CA ALA A 82 -2.46 0.03 17.58
C ALA A 82 -3.28 -1.26 17.50
N LYS A 83 -4.61 -1.16 17.51
CA LYS A 83 -5.53 -2.31 17.43
C LYS A 83 -5.38 -3.12 16.13
N TYR A 84 -4.85 -2.54 15.05
CA TYR A 84 -4.68 -3.20 13.75
C TYR A 84 -3.27 -3.68 13.46
N LYS A 85 -2.28 -3.32 14.29
CA LYS A 85 -0.86 -3.64 14.03
C LYS A 85 -0.59 -5.14 13.81
N LYS A 86 -1.26 -6.01 14.55
CA LYS A 86 -1.07 -7.46 14.45
C LYS A 86 -1.85 -8.12 13.30
N ASN A 87 -2.84 -7.44 12.75
CA ASN A 87 -3.79 -7.98 11.77
C ASN A 87 -3.75 -7.20 10.44
N THR A 88 -2.65 -6.55 10.15
CA THR A 88 -2.46 -5.78 8.91
C THR A 88 -1.15 -6.19 8.25
N LEU A 89 -1.21 -6.49 6.96
CA LEU A 89 -0.04 -6.67 6.11
C LEU A 89 0.16 -5.41 5.27
N ILE A 90 1.32 -4.80 5.41
CA ILE A 90 1.80 -3.78 4.48
C ILE A 90 3.03 -4.36 3.80
N MET A 91 3.02 -4.45 2.47
CA MET A 91 4.14 -4.93 1.67
C MET A 91 4.58 -3.88 0.68
N ILE A 92 5.85 -3.53 0.71
CA ILE A 92 6.49 -2.59 -0.21
C ILE A 92 7.61 -3.30 -0.94
N LEU A 93 7.60 -3.24 -2.26
CA LEU A 93 8.63 -3.80 -3.14
C LEU A 93 9.25 -2.71 -4.00
N LYS A 94 10.55 -2.79 -4.24
CA LYS A 94 11.29 -1.93 -5.15
C LYS A 94 12.18 -2.77 -6.08
N GLY A 95 12.34 -2.35 -7.33
CA GLY A 95 13.40 -2.86 -8.21
C GLY A 95 14.77 -2.32 -7.80
N ASP A 96 15.82 -3.14 -7.85
CA ASP A 96 17.18 -2.73 -7.47
C ASP A 96 17.67 -1.53 -8.29
N ASP A 97 17.33 -1.51 -9.58
CA ASP A 97 17.72 -0.49 -10.55
C ASP A 97 16.60 0.51 -10.87
N ASP A 98 15.62 0.66 -9.97
CA ASP A 98 14.48 1.57 -10.19
C ASP A 98 14.92 3.04 -10.03
N GLY A 99 15.28 3.67 -11.15
CA GLY A 99 15.66 5.07 -11.23
C GLY A 99 14.50 6.06 -11.19
N VAL A 100 13.24 5.57 -11.27
CA VAL A 100 12.04 6.42 -11.23
C VAL A 100 11.67 6.76 -9.79
N VAL A 101 11.52 5.75 -8.94
CA VAL A 101 11.15 5.95 -7.53
C VAL A 101 12.37 6.09 -6.62
N LYS A 102 13.55 5.76 -7.12
CA LYS A 102 14.83 5.89 -6.39
C LYS A 102 14.74 5.25 -4.99
N GLU A 103 15.15 5.97 -3.96
CA GLU A 103 15.15 5.53 -2.55
C GLU A 103 13.80 5.74 -1.82
N TRP A 104 12.81 6.35 -2.43
CA TRP A 104 11.56 6.71 -1.76
C TRP A 104 10.81 5.51 -1.14
N PRO A 105 10.69 4.34 -1.79
CA PRO A 105 10.07 3.17 -1.13
C PRO A 105 10.79 2.75 0.15
N GLN A 106 12.11 2.89 0.20
CA GLN A 106 12.90 2.63 1.40
C GLN A 106 12.62 3.67 2.50
N GLU A 107 12.45 4.93 2.14
CA GLU A 107 12.10 5.98 3.10
C GLU A 107 10.71 5.76 3.71
N TYR A 108 9.75 5.25 2.94
CA TYR A 108 8.44 4.84 3.46
C TYR A 108 8.57 3.70 4.47
N SER A 109 9.37 2.69 4.12
CA SER A 109 9.68 1.58 5.03
C SER A 109 10.33 2.05 6.34
N LYS A 110 11.32 2.94 6.28
CA LYS A 110 11.95 3.51 7.47
C LYS A 110 10.96 4.28 8.36
N ALA A 111 10.05 5.04 7.76
CA ALA A 111 9.02 5.77 8.50
C ALA A 111 8.04 4.83 9.20
N LEU A 112 7.58 3.78 8.52
CA LEU A 112 6.75 2.73 9.12
C LEU A 112 7.46 2.05 10.28
N GLN A 113 8.73 1.66 10.10
CA GLN A 113 9.55 1.04 11.15
C GLN A 113 9.69 1.94 12.37
N LYS A 114 9.99 3.24 12.15
CA LYS A 114 10.12 4.23 13.23
C LYS A 114 8.81 4.41 14.02
N ASN A 115 7.67 4.25 13.36
CA ASN A 115 6.34 4.31 13.97
C ASN A 115 5.91 2.97 14.60
N GLY A 116 6.77 1.97 14.63
CA GLY A 116 6.49 0.66 15.22
C GLY A 116 5.48 -0.16 14.41
N ILE A 117 5.47 -0.01 13.09
CA ILE A 117 4.61 -0.76 12.18
C ILE A 117 5.42 -1.87 11.52
N GLU A 118 5.12 -3.11 11.87
CA GLU A 118 5.65 -4.27 11.15
C GLU A 118 5.15 -4.28 9.72
N HIS A 119 6.06 -4.50 8.77
CA HIS A 119 5.75 -4.54 7.36
C HIS A 119 6.80 -5.35 6.61
N VAL A 120 6.49 -5.72 5.38
CA VAL A 120 7.43 -6.37 4.47
C VAL A 120 8.00 -5.31 3.54
N TYR A 121 9.32 -5.19 3.51
CA TYR A 121 10.04 -4.39 2.53
C TYR A 121 11.20 -5.21 1.96
N TYR A 122 11.29 -5.26 0.64
CA TYR A 122 12.44 -5.88 -0.03
C TYR A 122 12.63 -5.32 -1.43
N THR A 123 13.81 -5.57 -1.97
CA THR A 123 14.13 -5.25 -3.36
C THR A 123 14.28 -6.52 -4.19
N THR A 124 14.16 -6.39 -5.50
CA THR A 124 14.32 -7.50 -6.46
C THR A 124 15.04 -7.00 -7.70
N PRO A 125 15.80 -7.85 -8.39
CA PRO A 125 16.40 -7.45 -9.66
C PRO A 125 15.39 -6.88 -10.65
N GLY A 126 15.75 -5.75 -11.27
CA GLY A 126 14.92 -5.05 -12.26
C GLY A 126 14.71 -3.59 -11.92
N GLY A 127 14.06 -2.88 -12.82
CA GLY A 127 13.80 -1.45 -12.72
C GLY A 127 12.34 -1.13 -12.41
N HIS A 128 11.86 -0.05 -13.03
CA HIS A 128 10.45 0.36 -12.95
C HIS A 128 9.66 -0.34 -14.06
N ASP A 129 9.45 -1.63 -13.92
CA ASP A 129 8.97 -2.48 -15.02
C ASP A 129 8.04 -3.62 -14.56
N PHE A 130 7.38 -4.23 -15.54
CA PHE A 130 6.41 -5.30 -15.31
C PHE A 130 7.02 -6.57 -14.70
N ASN A 131 8.30 -6.86 -14.86
CA ASN A 131 8.91 -8.05 -14.26
C ASN A 131 8.94 -7.88 -12.73
N VAL A 132 9.30 -6.70 -12.25
CA VAL A 132 9.23 -6.34 -10.83
C VAL A 132 7.79 -6.36 -10.33
N TRP A 133 6.85 -5.77 -11.05
CA TRP A 133 5.45 -5.67 -10.63
C TRP A 133 4.73 -7.03 -10.60
N LYS A 134 4.95 -7.89 -11.60
CA LYS A 134 4.41 -9.26 -11.60
C LYS A 134 4.93 -10.06 -10.41
N LYS A 135 6.22 -9.94 -10.11
CA LYS A 135 6.80 -10.57 -8.93
C LYS A 135 6.17 -10.06 -7.64
N GLY A 136 6.00 -8.74 -7.52
CA GLY A 136 5.34 -8.12 -6.38
C GLY A 136 3.92 -8.62 -6.18
N LEU A 137 3.13 -8.67 -7.23
CA LEU A 137 1.76 -9.18 -7.18
C LEU A 137 1.72 -10.66 -6.79
N HIS A 138 2.59 -11.49 -7.37
CA HIS A 138 2.70 -12.91 -7.03
C HIS A 138 3.03 -13.12 -5.55
N ASP A 139 4.04 -12.41 -5.04
CA ASP A 139 4.48 -12.53 -3.65
C ASP A 139 3.41 -12.00 -2.68
N PHE A 140 2.73 -10.91 -3.04
CA PHE A 140 1.62 -10.35 -2.27
C PHE A 140 0.42 -11.30 -2.21
N ALA A 141 0.00 -11.83 -3.37
CA ALA A 141 -1.11 -12.79 -3.46
C ALA A 141 -0.84 -14.05 -2.61
N GLY A 142 0.42 -14.49 -2.53
CA GLY A 142 0.83 -15.60 -1.69
C GLY A 142 0.75 -15.33 -0.18
N ARG A 143 0.52 -14.09 0.26
CA ARG A 143 0.52 -13.67 1.68
C ARG A 143 -0.85 -13.29 2.23
N ILE A 144 -1.83 -13.00 1.37
CA ILE A 144 -3.14 -12.49 1.78
C ILE A 144 -4.19 -13.59 1.90
N PHE A 145 -5.24 -13.30 2.66
CA PHE A 145 -6.41 -14.19 2.87
C PHE A 145 -6.07 -15.56 3.48
N LYS A 146 -5.14 -15.61 4.41
CA LYS A 146 -4.71 -16.83 5.11
C LYS A 146 -5.04 -16.81 6.58
#